data_213b1735c6513bb62714f1c23986e1eb
#
_entry.id   213b1735c6513bb62714f1c23986e1eb
#
_cell.length_a   1.000
_cell.length_b   1.000
_cell.length_c   1.000
_cell.angle_alpha   90.00
_cell.angle_beta   90.00
_cell.angle_gamma   90.00
#
_symmetry.space_group_name_H-M   'P 1'
#
loop_
_entity.id
_entity.type
_entity.pdbx_description
1 polymer ?
#
loop_
_entity_poly.entity_id
_entity_poly.type
_entity_poly.pdbx_seq_one_letter_code
_entity_poly.pdbx_strand_id
1 'polypeptide(L)'
;IPSGKPGVEGAKALDTYANALPADTLTLITLPGLDWKATQSRWFSALAAAGTVVEAKPIERAALPGWMARRLAKQGLVAEQAALEFLADRVEGNLLAAQQEIDKLALLLPPGKVSVADIENAVTDVSRLEAEALQDALLQGDTARYARIVADLQHSGEHPVAFMWRLADVVRMLLKLKIGVKQGESLGLLLKQARVRDQRRPWVEKAMARLSNARLEAAQAMLALIDRQAKGLERNGDPWDTMLQMGLVMAGPAGNRNGR
;
A
#
# COMPACT_ATOMS: atom_id res chain seq x y z
N ILE A 1 -5.46 21.34 12.82
CA ILE A 1 -6.71 20.87 12.21
C ILE A 1 -7.65 20.50 13.35
N PRO A 2 -8.82 21.18 13.51
CA PRO A 2 -9.77 20.79 14.54
C PRO A 2 -10.33 19.40 14.25
N SER A 3 -10.30 18.52 15.23
CA SER A 3 -10.80 17.13 15.11
C SER A 3 -12.35 17.02 15.22
N GLY A 4 -13.09 18.12 15.08
CA GLY A 4 -14.54 18.13 15.25
C GLY A 4 -15.18 19.46 14.89
N LYS A 5 -16.50 19.59 15.16
CA LYS A 5 -17.22 20.87 15.04
C LYS A 5 -16.63 21.85 16.04
N PRO A 6 -16.51 23.15 15.70
CA PRO A 6 -16.06 24.15 16.66
C PRO A 6 -17.05 24.22 17.82
N GLY A 7 -16.54 24.21 19.06
CA GLY A 7 -17.32 24.52 20.23
C GLY A 7 -17.70 26.01 20.29
N VAL A 8 -18.35 26.46 21.36
CA VAL A 8 -18.81 27.84 21.50
C VAL A 8 -17.68 28.85 21.31
N GLU A 9 -16.55 28.66 21.98
CA GLU A 9 -15.37 29.54 21.86
C GLU A 9 -14.72 29.48 20.48
N GLY A 10 -14.63 28.28 19.88
CA GLY A 10 -14.12 28.12 18.53
C GLY A 10 -15.00 28.78 17.47
N ALA A 11 -16.33 28.68 17.62
CA ALA A 11 -17.27 29.36 16.74
C ALA A 11 -17.14 30.89 16.82
N LYS A 12 -16.99 31.43 18.04
CA LYS A 12 -16.78 32.87 18.26
C LYS A 12 -15.43 33.33 17.67
N ALA A 13 -14.37 32.55 17.85
CA ALA A 13 -13.06 32.86 17.27
C ALA A 13 -13.11 32.88 15.74
N LEU A 14 -13.80 31.90 15.09
CA LEU A 14 -13.97 31.85 13.65
C LEU A 14 -14.82 33.01 13.10
N ASP A 15 -15.89 33.42 13.82
CA ASP A 15 -16.69 34.59 13.46
C ASP A 15 -15.85 35.88 13.54
N THR A 16 -15.08 36.06 14.61
CA THR A 16 -14.15 37.20 14.75
C THR A 16 -13.09 37.20 13.65
N TYR A 17 -12.49 36.04 13.35
CA TYR A 17 -11.49 35.91 12.32
C TYR A 17 -12.04 36.22 10.92
N ALA A 18 -13.24 35.74 10.58
CA ALA A 18 -13.87 35.99 9.29
C ALA A 18 -14.13 37.51 9.05
N ASN A 19 -14.36 38.26 10.11
CA ASN A 19 -14.60 39.71 10.03
C ASN A 19 -13.30 40.57 10.06
N ALA A 20 -12.14 39.96 10.26
CA ALA A 20 -10.85 40.63 10.35
C ALA A 20 -9.75 39.81 9.67
N LEU A 21 -9.98 39.39 8.40
CA LEU A 21 -9.02 38.61 7.64
C LEU A 21 -7.76 39.42 7.32
N PRO A 22 -6.54 38.85 7.55
CA PRO A 22 -5.31 39.51 7.14
C PRO A 22 -5.24 39.63 5.60
N ALA A 23 -4.84 40.80 5.10
CA ALA A 23 -4.81 41.09 3.66
C ALA A 23 -3.86 40.19 2.85
N ASP A 24 -2.75 39.77 3.47
CA ASP A 24 -1.66 39.04 2.79
C ASP A 24 -1.66 37.55 3.13
N THR A 25 -2.77 37.00 3.62
CA THR A 25 -2.82 35.61 4.10
C THR A 25 -3.90 34.82 3.39
N LEU A 26 -3.52 33.67 2.80
CA LEU A 26 -4.45 32.66 2.36
C LEU A 26 -4.67 31.64 3.49
N THR A 27 -5.91 31.57 3.99
CA THR A 27 -6.27 30.65 5.08
C THR A 27 -7.11 29.51 4.55
N LEU A 28 -6.65 28.27 4.74
CA LEU A 28 -7.41 27.05 4.45
C LEU A 28 -7.98 26.47 5.76
N ILE A 29 -9.30 26.45 5.88
CA ILE A 29 -10.01 25.86 7.03
C ILE A 29 -10.64 24.55 6.58
N THR A 30 -10.17 23.42 7.15
CA THR A 30 -10.77 22.10 6.90
C THR A 30 -11.73 21.75 8.03
N LEU A 31 -12.93 21.33 7.68
CA LEU A 31 -13.99 20.99 8.63
C LEU A 31 -14.51 19.58 8.33
N PRO A 32 -14.97 18.82 9.34
CA PRO A 32 -15.70 17.58 9.09
C PRO A 32 -17.05 17.89 8.42
N GLY A 33 -17.74 16.86 7.93
CA GLY A 33 -19.09 17.03 7.40
C GLY A 33 -19.99 17.76 8.38
N LEU A 34 -20.54 18.89 7.96
CA LEU A 34 -21.42 19.72 8.76
C LEU A 34 -22.88 19.35 8.50
N ASP A 35 -23.69 19.29 9.57
CA ASP A 35 -25.13 19.18 9.42
C ASP A 35 -25.74 20.55 9.02
N TRP A 36 -27.02 20.51 8.60
CA TRP A 36 -27.73 21.69 8.17
C TRP A 36 -27.74 22.83 9.24
N LYS A 37 -27.85 22.49 10.55
CA LYS A 37 -27.82 23.47 11.63
C LYS A 37 -26.47 24.19 11.73
N ALA A 38 -25.39 23.45 11.56
CA ALA A 38 -24.03 24.01 11.59
C ALA A 38 -23.80 24.97 10.40
N THR A 39 -24.32 24.65 9.22
CA THR A 39 -24.20 25.51 8.04
C THR A 39 -25.05 26.77 8.12
N GLN A 40 -26.07 26.82 9.00
CA GLN A 40 -26.85 28.02 9.29
C GLN A 40 -26.29 28.85 10.46
N SER A 41 -25.20 28.43 11.05
CA SER A 41 -24.58 29.14 12.17
C SER A 41 -23.90 30.43 11.72
N ARG A 42 -23.85 31.42 12.63
CA ARG A 42 -23.25 32.73 12.36
C ARG A 42 -21.79 32.65 11.92
N TRP A 43 -20.99 31.83 12.59
CA TRP A 43 -19.57 31.65 12.25
C TRP A 43 -19.38 31.07 10.84
N PHE A 44 -20.23 30.10 10.43
CA PHE A 44 -20.13 29.51 9.08
C PHE A 44 -20.57 30.52 8.01
N SER A 45 -21.68 31.25 8.26
CA SER A 45 -22.14 32.30 7.34
C SER A 45 -21.10 33.40 7.16
N ALA A 46 -20.41 33.81 8.24
CA ALA A 46 -19.35 34.81 8.19
C ALA A 46 -18.17 34.31 7.33
N LEU A 47 -17.72 33.07 7.52
CA LEU A 47 -16.65 32.47 6.70
C LEU A 47 -17.08 32.31 5.23
N ALA A 48 -18.32 31.89 4.97
CA ALA A 48 -18.85 31.74 3.61
C ALA A 48 -18.97 33.08 2.87
N ALA A 49 -19.28 34.17 3.60
CA ALA A 49 -19.30 35.51 3.02
C ALA A 49 -17.91 36.09 2.77
N ALA A 50 -16.91 35.69 3.57
CA ALA A 50 -15.55 36.18 3.48
C ALA A 50 -14.64 35.36 2.54
N GLY A 51 -15.07 34.16 2.09
CA GLY A 51 -14.27 33.27 1.29
C GLY A 51 -15.06 32.31 0.42
N THR A 52 -14.39 31.28 -0.07
CA THR A 52 -14.99 30.23 -0.91
C THR A 52 -15.20 28.96 -0.09
N VAL A 53 -16.42 28.45 -0.06
CA VAL A 53 -16.74 27.16 0.58
C VAL A 53 -16.71 26.07 -0.47
N VAL A 54 -15.93 25.03 -0.21
CA VAL A 54 -15.84 23.83 -1.06
C VAL A 54 -16.38 22.64 -0.28
N GLU A 55 -17.46 22.04 -0.74
CA GLU A 55 -17.99 20.81 -0.19
C GLU A 55 -17.35 19.60 -0.89
N ALA A 56 -16.53 18.85 -0.15
CA ALA A 56 -15.91 17.63 -0.62
C ALA A 56 -16.75 16.41 -0.17
N LYS A 57 -17.61 15.91 -1.06
CA LYS A 57 -18.40 14.71 -0.80
C LYS A 57 -17.61 13.44 -1.11
N PRO A 58 -17.73 12.38 -0.31
CA PRO A 58 -17.21 11.07 -0.67
C PRO A 58 -17.76 10.61 -2.02
N ILE A 59 -16.91 9.97 -2.81
CA ILE A 59 -17.34 9.34 -4.06
C ILE A 59 -17.66 7.88 -3.74
N GLU A 60 -18.94 7.54 -3.82
CA GLU A 60 -19.41 6.18 -3.62
C GLU A 60 -18.92 5.25 -4.73
N ARG A 61 -18.78 3.94 -4.40
CA ARG A 61 -18.26 2.92 -5.35
C ARG A 61 -18.96 2.96 -6.71
N ALA A 62 -20.30 3.11 -6.72
CA ALA A 62 -21.09 3.16 -7.96
C ALA A 62 -20.78 4.39 -8.84
N ALA A 63 -20.35 5.50 -8.25
CA ALA A 63 -20.01 6.74 -8.96
C ALA A 63 -18.53 6.81 -9.39
N LEU A 64 -17.69 5.91 -8.83
CA LEU A 64 -16.24 5.95 -9.03
C LEU A 64 -15.82 5.73 -10.49
N PRO A 65 -16.37 4.75 -11.26
CA PRO A 65 -16.06 4.59 -12.67
C PRO A 65 -16.31 5.87 -13.49
N GLY A 66 -17.45 6.52 -13.29
CA GLY A 66 -17.79 7.76 -13.97
C GLY A 66 -16.88 8.94 -13.58
N TRP A 67 -16.43 8.98 -12.33
CA TRP A 67 -15.45 9.96 -11.87
C TRP A 67 -14.08 9.74 -12.54
N MET A 68 -13.62 8.49 -12.63
CA MET A 68 -12.37 8.11 -13.29
C MET A 68 -12.42 8.40 -14.80
N ALA A 69 -13.52 8.06 -15.47
CA ALA A 69 -13.71 8.33 -16.90
C ALA A 69 -13.54 9.82 -17.24
N ARG A 70 -14.13 10.71 -16.43
CA ARG A 70 -13.98 12.17 -16.63
C ARG A 70 -12.53 12.65 -16.46
N ARG A 71 -11.76 12.03 -15.59
CA ARG A 71 -10.35 12.40 -15.36
C ARG A 71 -9.44 11.83 -16.42
N LEU A 72 -9.65 10.58 -16.84
CA LEU A 72 -8.95 9.98 -18.00
C LEU A 72 -9.20 10.78 -19.27
N ALA A 73 -10.44 11.22 -19.51
CA ALA A 73 -10.76 12.06 -20.67
C ALA A 73 -9.99 13.38 -20.69
N LYS A 74 -9.73 14.00 -19.55
CA LYS A 74 -8.87 15.21 -19.46
C LYS A 74 -7.43 14.94 -19.86
N GLN A 75 -6.99 13.69 -19.76
CA GLN A 75 -5.65 13.22 -20.17
C GLN A 75 -5.64 12.67 -21.62
N GLY A 76 -6.76 12.79 -22.34
CA GLY A 76 -6.90 12.26 -23.69
C GLY A 76 -7.13 10.75 -23.78
N LEU A 77 -7.45 10.09 -22.65
CA LEU A 77 -7.69 8.65 -22.56
C LEU A 77 -9.18 8.35 -22.44
N VAL A 78 -9.67 7.36 -23.19
CA VAL A 78 -11.06 6.90 -23.17
C VAL A 78 -11.07 5.42 -22.80
N ALA A 79 -11.33 5.13 -21.53
CA ALA A 79 -11.38 3.74 -21.04
C ALA A 79 -12.75 3.10 -21.27
N GLU A 80 -12.76 1.82 -21.62
CA GLU A 80 -13.95 1.02 -21.70
C GLU A 80 -14.57 0.81 -20.29
N GLN A 81 -15.88 0.52 -20.25
CA GLN A 81 -16.60 0.35 -18.97
C GLN A 81 -15.97 -0.73 -18.09
N ALA A 82 -15.60 -1.87 -18.66
CA ALA A 82 -14.92 -2.96 -17.96
C ALA A 82 -13.56 -2.52 -17.38
N ALA A 83 -12.82 -1.69 -18.10
CA ALA A 83 -11.55 -1.13 -17.67
C ALA A 83 -11.72 -0.14 -16.49
N LEU A 84 -12.77 0.68 -16.52
CA LEU A 84 -13.13 1.58 -15.44
C LEU A 84 -13.55 0.84 -14.17
N GLU A 85 -14.33 -0.23 -14.31
CA GLU A 85 -14.75 -1.08 -13.20
C GLU A 85 -13.56 -1.80 -12.57
N PHE A 86 -12.68 -2.35 -13.40
CA PHE A 86 -11.43 -2.98 -12.95
C PHE A 86 -10.54 -2.02 -12.15
N LEU A 87 -10.36 -0.78 -12.63
CA LEU A 87 -9.62 0.25 -11.88
C LEU A 87 -10.32 0.62 -10.58
N ALA A 88 -11.63 0.79 -10.62
CA ALA A 88 -12.41 1.21 -9.48
C ALA A 88 -12.36 0.19 -8.34
N ASP A 89 -12.36 -1.13 -8.65
CA ASP A 89 -12.23 -2.20 -7.65
C ASP A 89 -10.87 -2.20 -6.94
N ARG A 90 -9.83 -1.71 -7.59
CA ARG A 90 -8.47 -1.68 -7.03
C ARG A 90 -8.22 -0.49 -6.11
N VAL A 91 -8.93 0.60 -6.31
CA VAL A 91 -8.70 1.89 -5.65
C VAL A 91 -9.87 2.33 -4.78
N GLU A 92 -10.86 1.45 -4.56
CA GLU A 92 -12.05 1.76 -3.76
C GLU A 92 -11.69 2.37 -2.40
N GLY A 93 -12.32 3.49 -2.09
CA GLY A 93 -12.07 4.24 -0.86
C GLY A 93 -10.82 5.13 -0.88
N ASN A 94 -9.99 5.08 -1.93
CA ASN A 94 -8.78 5.89 -2.03
C ASN A 94 -8.72 6.70 -3.34
N LEU A 95 -9.36 7.89 -3.35
CA LEU A 95 -9.37 8.76 -4.52
C LEU A 95 -7.99 9.31 -4.92
N LEU A 96 -7.06 9.42 -3.97
CA LEU A 96 -5.69 9.82 -4.27
C LEU A 96 -4.98 8.72 -5.06
N ALA A 97 -5.09 7.47 -4.64
CA ALA A 97 -4.57 6.33 -5.40
C ALA A 97 -5.22 6.25 -6.79
N ALA A 98 -6.54 6.48 -6.89
CA ALA A 98 -7.24 6.54 -8.18
C ALA A 98 -6.66 7.62 -9.11
N GLN A 99 -6.36 8.81 -8.58
CA GLN A 99 -5.76 9.88 -9.35
C GLN A 99 -4.32 9.51 -9.79
N GLN A 100 -3.52 8.94 -8.90
CA GLN A 100 -2.15 8.50 -9.23
C GLN A 100 -2.14 7.43 -10.33
N GLU A 101 -3.07 6.47 -10.29
CA GLU A 101 -3.21 5.47 -11.35
C GLU A 101 -3.61 6.11 -12.69
N ILE A 102 -4.50 7.10 -12.69
CA ILE A 102 -4.88 7.86 -13.89
C ILE A 102 -3.68 8.62 -14.47
N ASP A 103 -2.92 9.30 -13.60
CA ASP A 103 -1.74 10.07 -14.03
C ASP A 103 -0.65 9.15 -14.60
N LYS A 104 -0.45 7.98 -13.98
CA LYS A 104 0.46 6.93 -14.46
C LYS A 104 0.03 6.38 -15.83
N LEU A 105 -1.26 6.08 -16.00
CA LEU A 105 -1.79 5.63 -17.29
C LEU A 105 -1.57 6.69 -18.40
N ALA A 106 -1.74 7.97 -18.06
CA ALA A 106 -1.52 9.07 -18.99
C ALA A 106 -0.05 9.24 -19.42
N LEU A 107 0.90 8.82 -18.57
CA LEU A 107 2.33 8.81 -18.90
C LEU A 107 2.74 7.59 -19.74
N LEU A 108 2.08 6.45 -19.54
CA LEU A 108 2.46 5.17 -20.15
C LEU A 108 1.74 4.87 -21.46
N LEU A 109 0.53 5.40 -21.64
CA LEU A 109 -0.31 5.12 -22.81
C LEU A 109 -0.42 6.34 -23.72
N PRO A 110 -0.41 6.14 -25.03
CA PRO A 110 -0.74 7.22 -25.98
C PRO A 110 -2.21 7.62 -25.83
N PRO A 111 -2.57 8.88 -26.16
CA PRO A 111 -3.96 9.30 -26.21
C PRO A 111 -4.83 8.36 -27.08
N GLY A 112 -6.00 7.98 -26.59
CA GLY A 112 -6.90 7.09 -27.30
C GLY A 112 -7.69 6.16 -26.40
N LYS A 113 -8.15 5.03 -26.96
CA LYS A 113 -8.89 4.01 -26.25
C LYS A 113 -7.98 3.19 -25.33
N VAL A 114 -8.48 2.90 -24.15
CA VAL A 114 -7.79 2.10 -23.12
C VAL A 114 -8.63 0.88 -22.79
N SER A 115 -8.09 -0.29 -23.06
CA SER A 115 -8.70 -1.58 -22.72
C SER A 115 -8.32 -2.05 -21.32
N VAL A 116 -8.97 -3.11 -20.83
CA VAL A 116 -8.57 -3.79 -19.58
C VAL A 116 -7.12 -4.28 -19.68
N ALA A 117 -6.72 -4.84 -20.82
CA ALA A 117 -5.36 -5.33 -21.02
C ALA A 117 -4.30 -4.21 -20.95
N ASP A 118 -4.60 -3.02 -21.48
CA ASP A 118 -3.71 -1.85 -21.37
C ASP A 118 -3.55 -1.43 -19.90
N ILE A 119 -4.64 -1.44 -19.15
CA ILE A 119 -4.61 -1.15 -17.71
C ILE A 119 -3.87 -2.25 -16.96
N GLU A 120 -4.14 -3.52 -17.24
CA GLU A 120 -3.42 -4.64 -16.63
C GLU A 120 -1.91 -4.54 -16.87
N ASN A 121 -1.50 -4.16 -18.05
CA ASN A 121 -0.09 -3.98 -18.39
C ASN A 121 0.53 -2.75 -17.72
N ALA A 122 -0.19 -1.64 -17.66
CA ALA A 122 0.28 -0.38 -17.07
C ALA A 122 0.15 -0.35 -15.54
N VAL A 123 -0.89 -1.02 -14.99
CA VAL A 123 -1.16 -1.23 -13.56
C VAL A 123 -0.60 -2.57 -13.10
N THR A 124 -0.10 -3.41 -14.01
CA THR A 124 0.70 -4.58 -13.63
C THR A 124 1.90 -4.04 -12.90
N ASP A 125 1.57 -3.82 -11.73
CA ASP A 125 2.27 -3.69 -10.50
C ASP A 125 3.78 -3.93 -10.73
N VAL A 126 4.48 -2.88 -11.06
CA VAL A 126 5.92 -2.88 -10.79
C VAL A 126 6.09 -3.37 -9.35
N SER A 127 5.31 -2.85 -8.40
CA SER A 127 5.31 -3.30 -7.00
C SER A 127 4.86 -4.75 -6.80
N ARG A 128 3.96 -5.29 -7.63
CA ARG A 128 3.60 -6.71 -7.56
C ARG A 128 4.70 -7.62 -8.10
N LEU A 129 5.29 -7.27 -9.25
CA LEU A 129 6.42 -8.01 -9.80
C LEU A 129 7.64 -7.94 -8.88
N GLU A 130 7.89 -6.79 -8.30
CA GLU A 130 8.95 -6.59 -7.30
C GLU A 130 8.67 -7.35 -6.00
N ALA A 131 7.42 -7.36 -5.51
CA ALA A 131 7.04 -8.16 -4.37
C ALA A 131 7.15 -9.66 -4.64
N GLU A 132 6.79 -10.13 -5.84
CA GLU A 132 7.00 -11.53 -6.25
C GLU A 132 8.50 -11.85 -6.37
N ALA A 133 9.29 -10.96 -6.96
CA ALA A 133 10.75 -11.11 -7.05
C ALA A 133 11.42 -11.13 -5.68
N LEU A 134 10.93 -10.32 -4.74
CA LEU A 134 11.39 -10.28 -3.35
C LEU A 134 11.09 -11.61 -2.62
N GLN A 135 9.87 -12.13 -2.78
CA GLN A 135 9.49 -13.45 -2.26
C GLN A 135 10.34 -14.57 -2.84
N ASP A 136 10.59 -14.54 -4.16
CA ASP A 136 11.37 -15.55 -4.86
C ASP A 136 12.84 -15.54 -4.39
N ALA A 137 13.44 -14.35 -4.25
CA ALA A 137 14.79 -14.20 -3.71
C ALA A 137 14.89 -14.76 -2.28
N LEU A 138 13.87 -14.50 -1.45
CA LEU A 138 13.79 -15.00 -0.08
C LEU A 138 13.70 -16.54 -0.04
N LEU A 139 12.84 -17.15 -0.87
CA LEU A 139 12.68 -18.60 -0.95
C LEU A 139 13.94 -19.28 -1.47
N GLN A 140 14.61 -18.69 -2.45
CA GLN A 140 15.85 -19.20 -3.02
C GLN A 140 17.05 -19.02 -2.07
N GLY A 141 16.97 -18.10 -1.11
CA GLY A 141 18.09 -17.70 -0.24
C GLY A 141 19.13 -16.85 -0.97
N ASP A 142 18.72 -16.17 -2.05
CA ASP A 142 19.56 -15.24 -2.80
C ASP A 142 19.58 -13.88 -2.10
N THR A 143 20.48 -13.73 -1.13
CA THR A 143 20.64 -12.53 -0.33
C THR A 143 21.06 -11.32 -1.15
N ALA A 144 21.89 -11.51 -2.16
CA ALA A 144 22.38 -10.41 -3.00
C ALA A 144 21.23 -9.81 -3.84
N ARG A 145 20.41 -10.68 -4.42
CA ARG A 145 19.21 -10.28 -5.16
C ARG A 145 18.18 -9.63 -4.22
N TYR A 146 17.93 -10.23 -3.06
CA TYR A 146 17.02 -9.71 -2.06
C TYR A 146 17.42 -8.29 -1.61
N ALA A 147 18.70 -8.10 -1.25
CA ALA A 147 19.21 -6.81 -0.81
C ALA A 147 19.09 -5.72 -1.89
N ARG A 148 19.36 -6.07 -3.15
CA ARG A 148 19.19 -5.15 -4.28
C ARG A 148 17.73 -4.70 -4.41
N ILE A 149 16.77 -5.65 -4.41
CA ILE A 149 15.35 -5.33 -4.53
C ILE A 149 14.90 -4.43 -3.37
N VAL A 150 15.31 -4.72 -2.14
CA VAL A 150 14.98 -3.87 -0.97
C VAL A 150 15.53 -2.45 -1.15
N ALA A 151 16.76 -2.31 -1.62
CA ALA A 151 17.37 -0.99 -1.86
C ALA A 151 16.65 -0.23 -2.99
N ASP A 152 16.30 -0.90 -4.09
CA ASP A 152 15.58 -0.30 -5.21
C ASP A 152 14.19 0.20 -4.78
N LEU A 153 13.45 -0.59 -4.00
CA LEU A 153 12.15 -0.21 -3.42
C LEU A 153 12.26 1.01 -2.50
N GLN A 154 13.28 1.05 -1.65
CA GLN A 154 13.53 2.19 -0.78
C GLN A 154 13.85 3.47 -1.58
N HIS A 155 14.70 3.37 -2.61
CA HIS A 155 15.04 4.50 -3.48
C HIS A 155 13.86 5.00 -4.33
N SER A 156 12.96 4.10 -4.72
CA SER A 156 11.74 4.45 -5.47
C SER A 156 10.69 5.13 -4.60
N GLY A 157 10.93 5.28 -3.29
CA GLY A 157 9.99 5.91 -2.36
C GLY A 157 8.78 5.05 -2.02
N GLU A 158 8.87 3.74 -2.26
CA GLU A 158 7.82 2.79 -1.93
C GLU A 158 7.60 2.69 -0.41
N HIS A 159 6.41 2.28 0.01
CA HIS A 159 6.11 2.13 1.42
C HIS A 159 6.36 0.69 1.90
N PRO A 160 7.18 0.45 2.95
CA PRO A 160 7.61 -0.90 3.35
C PRO A 160 6.45 -1.83 3.71
N VAL A 161 5.31 -1.30 4.18
CA VAL A 161 4.11 -2.10 4.50
C VAL A 161 3.55 -2.83 3.27
N ALA A 162 3.66 -2.25 2.07
CA ALA A 162 3.16 -2.86 0.85
C ALA A 162 3.82 -4.22 0.56
N PHE A 163 5.09 -4.38 0.92
CA PHE A 163 5.88 -5.58 0.70
C PHE A 163 5.91 -6.52 1.90
N MET A 164 5.82 -5.97 3.11
CA MET A 164 5.83 -6.74 4.37
C MET A 164 4.77 -7.85 4.38
N TRP A 165 3.54 -7.57 3.93
CA TRP A 165 2.47 -8.56 3.89
C TRP A 165 2.80 -9.76 3.01
N ARG A 166 3.44 -9.52 1.87
CA ARG A 166 3.89 -10.57 0.94
C ARG A 166 4.97 -11.45 1.55
N LEU A 167 5.91 -10.83 2.29
CA LEU A 167 6.95 -11.57 3.01
C LEU A 167 6.35 -12.37 4.18
N ALA A 168 5.38 -11.80 4.88
CA ALA A 168 4.66 -12.48 5.95
C ALA A 168 3.92 -13.73 5.44
N ASP A 169 3.37 -13.70 4.23
CA ASP A 169 2.73 -14.88 3.62
C ASP A 169 3.73 -16.01 3.40
N VAL A 170 4.96 -15.72 2.94
CA VAL A 170 6.02 -16.72 2.76
C VAL A 170 6.43 -17.33 4.11
N VAL A 171 6.67 -16.50 5.12
CA VAL A 171 7.07 -16.98 6.45
C VAL A 171 5.98 -17.85 7.08
N ARG A 172 4.72 -17.41 7.03
CA ARG A 172 3.57 -18.16 7.55
C ARG A 172 3.36 -19.48 6.80
N MET A 173 3.51 -19.46 5.48
CA MET A 173 3.42 -20.67 4.66
C MET A 173 4.49 -21.68 5.08
N LEU A 174 5.76 -21.27 5.18
CA LEU A 174 6.86 -22.16 5.58
C LEU A 174 6.65 -22.73 6.99
N LEU A 175 6.17 -21.92 7.95
CA LEU A 175 5.84 -22.39 9.28
C LEU A 175 4.73 -23.45 9.27
N LYS A 176 3.64 -23.21 8.53
CA LYS A 176 2.54 -24.18 8.38
C LYS A 176 3.01 -25.50 7.77
N LEU A 177 3.82 -25.42 6.70
CA LEU A 177 4.38 -26.61 6.07
C LEU A 177 5.26 -27.42 7.05
N LYS A 178 6.12 -26.75 7.83
CA LYS A 178 6.95 -27.42 8.83
C LYS A 178 6.13 -28.08 9.95
N ILE A 179 5.08 -27.43 10.40
CA ILE A 179 4.18 -27.98 11.41
C ILE A 179 3.47 -29.23 10.85
N GLY A 180 2.89 -29.16 9.65
CA GLY A 180 2.21 -30.29 9.04
C GLY A 180 3.13 -31.49 8.79
N VAL A 181 4.35 -31.26 8.28
CA VAL A 181 5.34 -32.33 8.13
C VAL A 181 5.71 -32.96 9.47
N LYS A 182 5.87 -32.17 10.55
CA LYS A 182 6.12 -32.68 11.90
C LYS A 182 4.94 -33.52 12.43
N GLN A 183 3.71 -33.23 11.99
CA GLN A 183 2.50 -33.99 12.31
C GLN A 183 2.31 -35.23 11.44
N GLY A 184 3.23 -35.51 10.53
CA GLY A 184 3.22 -36.70 9.66
C GLY A 184 2.47 -36.50 8.34
N GLU A 185 2.05 -35.27 8.02
CA GLU A 185 1.40 -35.01 6.75
C GLU A 185 2.38 -35.03 5.57
N SER A 186 1.90 -35.48 4.41
CA SER A 186 2.70 -35.46 3.19
C SER A 186 2.99 -34.04 2.70
N LEU A 187 4.29 -33.74 2.49
CA LEU A 187 4.70 -32.42 1.99
C LEU A 187 4.01 -32.07 0.65
N GLY A 188 3.83 -33.07 -0.25
CA GLY A 188 3.13 -32.85 -1.53
C GLY A 188 1.68 -32.42 -1.36
N LEU A 189 0.97 -32.97 -0.37
CA LEU A 189 -0.39 -32.58 -0.03
C LEU A 189 -0.42 -31.16 0.56
N LEU A 190 0.48 -30.86 1.48
CA LEU A 190 0.59 -29.54 2.11
C LEU A 190 0.91 -28.44 1.08
N LEU A 191 1.82 -28.68 0.14
CA LEU A 191 2.14 -27.76 -0.95
C LEU A 191 0.93 -27.49 -1.85
N LYS A 192 0.12 -28.52 -2.13
CA LYS A 192 -1.12 -28.38 -2.90
C LYS A 192 -2.18 -27.55 -2.12
N GLN A 193 -2.36 -27.83 -0.84
CA GLN A 193 -3.26 -27.06 0.04
C GLN A 193 -2.84 -25.59 0.15
N ALA A 194 -1.52 -25.33 0.26
CA ALA A 194 -0.95 -23.99 0.28
C ALA A 194 -0.96 -23.30 -1.11
N ARG A 195 -1.49 -23.96 -2.15
CA ARG A 195 -1.56 -23.48 -3.54
C ARG A 195 -0.21 -22.98 -4.07
N VAL A 196 0.86 -23.69 -3.69
CA VAL A 196 2.20 -23.36 -4.18
C VAL A 196 2.29 -23.70 -5.67
N ARG A 197 2.61 -22.67 -6.48
CA ARG A 197 2.80 -22.86 -7.95
C ARG A 197 3.92 -23.86 -8.21
N ASP A 198 3.79 -24.70 -9.23
CA ASP A 198 4.76 -25.77 -9.54
C ASP A 198 6.18 -25.24 -9.70
N GLN A 199 6.36 -24.09 -10.33
CA GLN A 199 7.66 -23.44 -10.51
C GLN A 199 8.33 -23.04 -9.17
N ARG A 200 7.56 -22.75 -8.11
CA ARG A 200 8.07 -22.36 -6.78
C ARG A 200 8.32 -23.56 -5.86
N ARG A 201 7.76 -24.73 -6.15
CA ARG A 201 7.90 -25.92 -5.28
C ARG A 201 9.35 -26.25 -4.94
N PRO A 202 10.29 -26.31 -5.89
CA PRO A 202 11.69 -26.63 -5.56
C PRO A 202 12.34 -25.59 -4.64
N TRP A 203 11.94 -24.32 -4.73
CA TRP A 203 12.44 -23.26 -3.86
C TRP A 203 11.88 -23.36 -2.46
N VAL A 204 10.58 -23.69 -2.33
CA VAL A 204 9.93 -23.92 -1.04
C VAL A 204 10.56 -25.12 -0.34
N GLU A 205 10.79 -26.23 -1.03
CA GLU A 205 11.43 -27.42 -0.49
C GLU A 205 12.86 -27.12 -0.01
N LYS A 206 13.64 -26.39 -0.80
CA LYS A 206 14.99 -25.93 -0.41
C LYS A 206 14.93 -24.99 0.79
N ALA A 207 13.97 -24.07 0.85
CA ALA A 207 13.78 -23.17 1.97
C ALA A 207 13.41 -23.94 3.25
N MET A 208 12.54 -24.94 3.16
CA MET A 208 12.17 -25.80 4.27
C MET A 208 13.36 -26.61 4.82
N ALA A 209 14.24 -27.10 3.95
CA ALA A 209 15.45 -27.80 4.37
C ALA A 209 16.48 -26.85 5.02
N ARG A 210 16.62 -25.62 4.50
CA ARG A 210 17.59 -24.63 4.96
C ARG A 210 17.23 -23.94 6.26
N LEU A 211 15.93 -23.63 6.44
CA LEU A 211 15.47 -22.79 7.54
C LEU A 211 15.02 -23.64 8.74
N SER A 212 15.50 -23.32 9.94
CA SER A 212 14.98 -23.87 11.19
C SER A 212 13.70 -23.14 11.61
N ASN A 213 12.90 -23.75 12.51
CA ASN A 213 11.72 -23.09 13.09
C ASN A 213 12.11 -21.79 13.80
N ALA A 214 13.20 -21.80 14.56
CA ALA A 214 13.68 -20.61 15.27
C ALA A 214 13.99 -19.43 14.33
N ARG A 215 14.52 -19.70 13.13
CA ARG A 215 14.75 -18.65 12.12
C ARG A 215 13.45 -18.10 11.54
N LEU A 216 12.47 -18.95 11.30
CA LEU A 216 11.15 -18.52 10.81
C LEU A 216 10.40 -17.73 11.89
N GLU A 217 10.50 -18.11 13.15
CA GLU A 217 9.95 -17.36 14.27
C GLU A 217 10.63 -16.00 14.45
N ALA A 218 11.97 -15.95 14.32
CA ALA A 218 12.71 -14.69 14.32
C ALA A 218 12.28 -13.78 13.15
N ALA A 219 12.12 -14.34 11.96
CA ALA A 219 11.61 -13.57 10.80
C ALA A 219 10.19 -13.05 11.04
N GLN A 220 9.33 -13.82 11.69
CA GLN A 220 7.98 -13.38 12.06
C GLN A 220 8.01 -12.22 13.09
N ALA A 221 8.90 -12.28 14.07
CA ALA A 221 9.10 -11.17 15.01
C ALA A 221 9.60 -9.90 14.33
N MET A 222 10.51 -10.04 13.35
CA MET A 222 11.00 -8.91 12.55
C MET A 222 9.91 -8.31 11.68
N LEU A 223 9.00 -9.10 11.10
CA LEU A 223 7.83 -8.59 10.37
C LEU A 223 6.92 -7.75 11.27
N ALA A 224 6.69 -8.17 12.51
CA ALA A 224 5.93 -7.38 13.49
C ALA A 224 6.66 -6.09 13.89
N LEU A 225 7.99 -6.10 13.89
CA LEU A 225 8.79 -4.90 14.13
C LEU A 225 8.70 -3.92 12.95
N ILE A 226 8.83 -4.41 11.72
CA ILE A 226 8.65 -3.61 10.49
C ILE A 226 7.29 -2.92 10.49
N ASP A 227 6.21 -3.62 10.85
CA ASP A 227 4.86 -3.05 10.93
C ASP A 227 4.77 -1.90 11.94
N ARG A 228 5.35 -2.07 13.14
CA ARG A 228 5.37 -1.02 14.16
C ARG A 228 6.22 0.18 13.75
N GLN A 229 7.40 -0.05 13.16
CA GLN A 229 8.28 1.01 12.67
C GLN A 229 7.61 1.81 11.55
N ALA A 230 7.02 1.12 10.57
CA ALA A 230 6.34 1.77 9.44
C ALA A 230 5.09 2.57 9.85
N LYS A 231 4.45 2.21 10.96
CA LYS A 231 3.32 2.94 11.55
C LYS A 231 3.74 4.03 12.57
N GLY A 232 5.04 4.21 12.79
CA GLY A 232 5.56 5.17 13.78
C GLY A 232 5.29 4.78 15.24
N LEU A 233 4.91 3.54 15.51
CA LEU A 233 4.68 2.99 16.85
C LEU A 233 6.00 2.55 17.53
N GLU A 234 7.03 2.31 16.73
CA GLU A 234 8.39 2.05 17.15
C GLU A 234 9.30 3.08 16.53
N ARG A 235 10.05 3.82 17.35
CA ARG A 235 10.91 4.93 16.90
C ARG A 235 12.36 4.53 16.67
N ASN A 236 12.73 3.33 17.13
CA ASN A 236 14.09 2.83 16.99
C ASN A 236 14.22 2.01 15.69
N GLY A 237 15.13 2.44 14.83
CA GLY A 237 15.46 1.76 13.59
C GLY A 237 14.59 2.15 12.40
N ASP A 238 15.03 1.72 11.23
CA ASP A 238 14.36 1.93 9.94
C ASP A 238 13.68 0.63 9.50
N PRO A 239 12.43 0.67 9.00
CA PRO A 239 11.73 -0.52 8.55
C PRO A 239 12.40 -1.23 7.37
N TRP A 240 13.10 -0.50 6.50
CA TRP A 240 13.84 -1.08 5.37
C TRP A 240 15.09 -1.81 5.84
N ASP A 241 15.82 -1.27 6.83
CA ASP A 241 16.96 -1.95 7.45
C ASP A 241 16.52 -3.24 8.13
N THR A 242 15.39 -3.19 8.85
CA THR A 242 14.81 -4.38 9.49
C THR A 242 14.38 -5.41 8.44
N MET A 243 13.83 -4.99 7.30
CA MET A 243 13.46 -5.86 6.18
C MET A 243 14.71 -6.52 5.57
N LEU A 244 15.79 -5.77 5.38
CA LEU A 244 17.06 -6.30 4.90
C LEU A 244 17.64 -7.35 5.87
N GLN A 245 17.67 -7.07 7.17
CA GLN A 245 18.11 -8.01 8.21
C GLN A 245 17.28 -9.29 8.21
N MET A 246 15.96 -9.19 8.03
CA MET A 246 15.08 -10.36 7.91
C MET A 246 15.49 -11.25 6.74
N GLY A 247 15.84 -10.68 5.58
CA GLY A 247 16.36 -11.44 4.44
C GLY A 247 17.64 -12.22 4.78
N LEU A 248 18.54 -11.61 5.55
CA LEU A 248 19.77 -12.29 6.02
C LEU A 248 19.46 -13.45 6.98
N VAL A 249 18.52 -13.27 7.90
CA VAL A 249 18.05 -14.34 8.81
C VAL A 249 17.45 -15.49 7.99
N MET A 250 16.71 -15.20 6.95
CA MET A 250 16.05 -16.16 6.06
C MET A 250 16.99 -16.82 5.06
N ALA A 251 18.16 -16.27 4.79
CA ALA A 251 19.14 -16.91 3.91
C ALA A 251 19.72 -18.19 4.51
N GLY A 252 19.76 -18.30 5.81
CA GLY A 252 20.43 -19.40 6.49
C GLY A 252 21.95 -19.19 6.64
N PRO A 253 22.70 -20.13 7.23
CA PRO A 253 24.14 -20.03 7.26
C PRO A 253 24.63 -19.96 5.82
N ALA A 254 25.57 -19.05 5.53
CA ALA A 254 26.31 -19.07 4.29
C ALA A 254 26.83 -20.50 4.11
N GLY A 255 26.30 -21.22 3.14
CA GLY A 255 26.80 -22.57 2.84
C GLY A 255 28.27 -22.44 2.68
N ASN A 256 29.03 -23.24 3.46
CA ASN A 256 30.47 -23.29 3.41
C ASN A 256 30.86 -23.64 1.95
N ARG A 257 31.19 -22.63 1.13
CA ARG A 257 31.77 -22.83 -0.20
C ARG A 257 33.25 -23.17 -0.05
N ASN A 258 33.55 -24.12 0.84
CA ASN A 258 34.82 -24.78 0.90
C ASN A 258 34.58 -26.29 0.84
N GLY A 259 34.72 -26.84 -0.34
CA GLY A 259 34.60 -28.28 -0.52
C GLY A 259 34.73 -28.70 -2.00
N ARG A 260 35.95 -28.55 -2.52
CA ARG A 260 36.55 -29.27 -3.66
C ARG A 260 36.15 -28.79 -5.06
#